data_c55e897f75f0fb3ee40b4e0770e4165e
#
_entry.id   c55e897f75f0fb3ee40b4e0770e4165e
#
_cell.length_a   1.000
_cell.length_b   1.000
_cell.length_c   1.000
_cell.angle_alpha   90.00
_cell.angle_beta   90.00
_cell.angle_gamma   90.00
#
_symmetry.space_group_name_H-M   'P 1'
#
loop_
_entity.id
_entity.type
_entity.pdbx_description
1 polymer ?
#
loop_
_entity_poly.entity_id
_entity_poly.type
_entity_poly.pdbx_seq_one_letter_code
_entity_poly.pdbx_strand_id
1 'polypeptide(L)'
;MKLAQKYVLSAVFAAATMLGYTSAWAHATLKSAIPAKDAEVTSAPKEITLQFNEKLEAAFSNAKVVDSTGKEVTTDKATLDAADPSIMKLAAPALTTGTYKVEYVGVGHDGHRRKGDYSFTVK
;
A
#
# COMPACT_ATOMS: atom_id res chain seq x y z
N MET A 1 11.61 65.82 -31.50
CA MET A 1 11.77 65.22 -31.00
C MET A 1 11.15 64.28 -30.48
N LYS A 2 11.08 63.36 -30.53
CA LYS A 2 10.48 62.50 -30.06
C LYS A 2 11.04 61.63 -29.30
N LEU A 3 10.77 61.39 -28.32
CA LEU A 3 11.15 60.49 -27.50
C LEU A 3 10.49 59.33 -27.76
N ALA A 4 11.06 58.51 -28.42
CA ALA A 4 10.64 57.17 -28.43
C ALA A 4 10.88 56.58 -27.07
N GLN A 5 9.87 56.63 -26.43
CA GLN A 5 9.92 56.01 -25.17
C GLN A 5 10.03 54.56 -25.41
N LYS A 6 11.23 54.16 -25.33
CA LYS A 6 11.40 52.75 -25.37
C LYS A 6 11.10 52.24 -24.02
N TYR A 7 9.90 51.90 -23.86
CA TYR A 7 9.54 51.05 -22.76
C TYR A 7 9.96 49.68 -23.12
N VAL A 8 11.14 49.45 -22.71
CA VAL A 8 11.51 48.05 -22.57
C VAL A 8 10.72 47.56 -21.40
N LEU A 9 9.58 47.07 -21.70
CA LEU A 9 8.93 46.22 -20.77
C LEU A 9 9.82 45.01 -20.65
N SER A 10 10.67 45.07 -19.67
CA SER A 10 11.23 43.86 -19.15
C SER A 10 10.08 43.10 -18.56
N ALA A 11 9.47 42.32 -19.37
CA ALA A 11 8.65 41.27 -18.86
C ALA A 11 9.60 40.38 -18.09
N VAL A 12 9.70 40.66 -16.85
CA VAL A 12 10.25 39.69 -15.92
C VAL A 12 9.23 38.56 -15.93
N PHE A 13 9.47 37.67 -16.82
CA PHE A 13 8.87 36.38 -16.67
C PHE A 13 9.46 35.79 -15.41
N ALA A 14 8.80 36.06 -14.32
CA ALA A 14 8.94 35.19 -13.20
C ALA A 14 8.42 33.84 -13.69
N ALA A 15 9.31 33.06 -14.25
CA ALA A 15 9.06 31.67 -14.41
C ALA A 15 8.86 31.14 -13.00
N ALA A 16 7.63 31.13 -12.58
CA ALA A 16 7.27 30.35 -11.42
C ALA A 16 7.57 28.91 -11.85
N THR A 17 8.78 28.51 -11.55
CA THR A 17 9.10 27.10 -11.55
C THR A 17 8.19 26.52 -10.48
N MET A 18 7.08 26.05 -10.92
CA MET A 18 6.31 25.12 -10.16
C MET A 18 7.22 23.92 -10.02
N LEU A 19 8.01 23.97 -8.99
CA LEU A 19 8.62 22.76 -8.49
C LEU A 19 7.46 21.91 -8.10
N GLY A 20 7.11 20.99 -8.98
CA GLY A 20 6.20 19.94 -8.63
C GLY A 20 6.83 19.25 -7.45
N TYR A 21 6.28 19.50 -6.29
CA TYR A 21 6.60 18.69 -5.14
C TYR A 21 6.05 17.32 -5.44
N THR A 22 6.87 16.51 -6.06
CA THR A 22 6.69 15.10 -5.90
C THR A 22 7.03 14.83 -4.45
N SER A 23 6.02 14.88 -3.63
CA SER A 23 6.18 14.42 -2.28
C SER A 23 6.61 12.98 -2.38
N ALA A 24 7.88 12.74 -2.14
CA ALA A 24 8.38 11.40 -1.95
C ALA A 24 7.83 10.92 -0.63
N TRP A 25 6.56 10.57 -0.66
CA TRP A 25 5.91 10.11 0.53
C TRP A 25 6.28 8.68 0.77
N ALA A 26 6.94 8.48 1.85
CA ALA A 26 7.07 7.16 2.43
C ALA A 26 5.74 6.73 3.02
N HIS A 27 4.70 6.63 2.20
CA HIS A 27 3.50 5.94 2.63
C HIS A 27 3.80 4.45 2.65
N ALA A 28 3.36 3.78 3.71
CA ALA A 28 3.43 2.33 3.80
C ALA A 28 2.66 1.73 2.62
N THR A 29 3.38 1.39 1.56
CA THR A 29 2.82 0.84 0.34
C THR A 29 3.16 -0.63 0.26
N LEU A 30 2.19 -1.46 -0.11
CA LEU A 30 2.41 -2.87 -0.33
C LEU A 30 3.33 -3.06 -1.55
N LYS A 31 4.49 -3.70 -1.33
CA LYS A 31 5.45 -3.99 -2.39
C LYS A 31 5.21 -5.35 -3.02
N SER A 32 4.92 -6.33 -2.21
CA SER A 32 4.69 -7.71 -2.64
C SER A 32 3.88 -8.46 -1.61
N ALA A 33 3.31 -9.57 -2.02
CA ALA A 33 2.52 -10.41 -1.15
C ALA A 33 2.69 -11.88 -1.54
N ILE A 34 2.46 -12.78 -0.60
CA ILE A 34 2.41 -14.22 -0.82
C ILE A 34 1.15 -14.74 -0.12
N PRO A 35 0.17 -15.27 -0.85
CA PRO A 35 0.07 -15.31 -2.31
C PRO A 35 0.05 -13.91 -2.93
N ALA A 36 0.56 -13.80 -4.15
CA ALA A 36 0.61 -12.53 -4.86
C ALA A 36 -0.78 -12.13 -5.38
N LYS A 37 -0.91 -10.85 -5.74
CA LYS A 37 -2.11 -10.34 -6.41
C LYS A 37 -2.42 -11.18 -7.66
N ASP A 38 -3.67 -11.58 -7.77
CA ASP A 38 -4.20 -12.38 -8.88
C ASP A 38 -3.54 -13.76 -9.03
N ALA A 39 -2.81 -14.23 -8.05
CA ALA A 39 -2.21 -15.55 -8.08
C ALA A 39 -3.27 -16.65 -8.00
N GLU A 40 -3.00 -17.72 -8.69
CA GLU A 40 -3.75 -18.98 -8.58
C GLU A 40 -2.85 -20.00 -7.91
N VAL A 41 -3.27 -20.52 -6.79
CA VAL A 41 -2.49 -21.49 -6.03
C VAL A 41 -3.22 -22.84 -5.99
N THR A 42 -2.48 -23.91 -6.15
CA THR A 42 -3.03 -25.27 -6.11
C THR A 42 -3.06 -25.85 -4.70
N SER A 43 -2.36 -25.20 -3.78
CA SER A 43 -2.34 -25.58 -2.37
C SER A 43 -2.73 -24.36 -1.55
N ALA A 44 -3.68 -24.52 -0.66
CA ALA A 44 -4.13 -23.42 0.21
C ALA A 44 -2.98 -22.92 1.08
N PRO A 45 -2.71 -21.61 1.08
CA PRO A 45 -1.67 -21.05 1.92
C PRO A 45 -2.06 -21.18 3.40
N LYS A 46 -1.08 -21.42 4.24
CA LYS A 46 -1.27 -21.44 5.70
C LYS A 46 -1.03 -20.08 6.31
N GLU A 47 -0.40 -19.19 5.56
CA GLU A 47 -0.03 -17.86 5.99
C GLU A 47 -0.08 -16.90 4.82
N ILE A 48 -0.56 -15.71 5.08
CA ILE A 48 -0.50 -14.59 4.14
C ILE A 48 0.65 -13.72 4.58
N THR A 49 1.56 -13.38 3.68
CA THR A 49 2.71 -12.52 3.95
C THR A 49 2.59 -11.27 3.10
N LEU A 50 2.63 -10.11 3.74
CA LEU A 50 2.55 -8.81 3.10
C LEU A 50 3.84 -8.04 3.35
N GLN A 51 4.54 -7.68 2.28
CA GLN A 51 5.76 -6.90 2.35
C GLN A 51 5.46 -5.45 1.99
N PHE A 52 5.73 -4.55 2.91
CA PHE A 52 5.57 -3.11 2.71
C PHE A 52 6.91 -2.44 2.44
N ASN A 53 6.89 -1.21 1.96
CA ASN A 53 8.09 -0.45 1.63
C ASN A 53 8.74 0.23 2.85
N GLU A 54 8.10 0.16 4.01
CA GLU A 54 8.63 0.72 5.25
C GLU A 54 8.16 -0.05 6.47
N LYS A 55 8.78 0.22 7.60
CA LYS A 55 8.39 -0.40 8.87
C LYS A 55 7.02 0.10 9.31
N LEU A 56 6.22 -0.82 9.81
CA LEU A 56 4.85 -0.55 10.22
C LEU A 56 4.73 -0.40 11.74
N GLU A 57 3.68 0.32 12.14
CA GLU A 57 3.26 0.40 13.53
C GLU A 57 2.27 -0.74 13.81
N ALA A 58 2.67 -1.68 14.66
CA ALA A 58 1.88 -2.87 14.95
C ALA A 58 0.50 -2.54 15.53
N ALA A 59 0.42 -1.51 16.35
CA ALA A 59 -0.84 -1.14 17.01
C ALA A 59 -1.92 -0.67 16.03
N PHE A 60 -1.54 -0.19 14.85
CA PHE A 60 -2.45 0.44 13.90
C PHE A 60 -2.52 -0.28 12.56
N SER A 61 -1.74 -1.32 12.39
CA SER A 61 -1.67 -2.08 11.13
C SER A 61 -2.33 -3.44 11.32
N ASN A 62 -3.09 -3.87 10.31
CA ASN A 62 -3.76 -5.16 10.34
C ASN A 62 -4.13 -5.63 8.94
N ALA A 63 -4.51 -6.88 8.85
CA ALA A 63 -5.02 -7.47 7.61
C ALA A 63 -6.05 -8.55 7.95
N LYS A 64 -6.91 -8.83 6.99
CA LYS A 64 -7.88 -9.92 7.07
C LYS A 64 -8.12 -10.51 5.69
N VAL A 65 -8.62 -11.72 5.65
CA VAL A 65 -9.03 -12.38 4.42
C VAL A 65 -10.54 -12.57 4.44
N VAL A 66 -11.20 -12.23 3.35
CA VAL A 66 -12.61 -12.46 3.15
C VAL A 66 -12.82 -13.39 1.95
N ASP A 67 -13.88 -14.19 2.01
CA ASP A 67 -14.25 -15.07 0.90
C ASP A 67 -15.03 -14.30 -0.17
N SER A 68 -15.47 -15.01 -1.21
CA SER A 68 -16.21 -14.41 -2.32
C SER A 68 -17.58 -13.84 -1.92
N THR A 69 -18.09 -14.22 -0.76
CA THR A 69 -19.36 -13.68 -0.22
C THR A 69 -19.15 -12.45 0.66
N GLY A 70 -17.88 -12.07 0.90
CA GLY A 70 -17.52 -10.98 1.78
C GLY A 70 -17.40 -11.37 3.25
N LYS A 71 -17.51 -12.67 3.56
CA LYS A 71 -17.37 -13.15 4.93
C LYS A 71 -15.90 -13.26 5.29
N GLU A 72 -15.52 -12.72 6.44
CA GLU A 72 -14.19 -12.87 6.98
C GLU A 72 -13.92 -14.31 7.36
N VAL A 73 -12.80 -14.83 6.85
CA VAL A 73 -12.38 -16.22 7.12
C VAL A 73 -11.17 -16.31 8.04
N THR A 74 -10.49 -15.21 8.30
CA THR A 74 -9.37 -15.18 9.25
C THR A 74 -9.88 -14.88 10.66
N THR A 75 -9.27 -15.54 11.63
CA THR A 75 -9.68 -15.44 13.04
C THR A 75 -8.66 -14.71 13.89
N ASP A 76 -7.39 -14.74 13.48
CA ASP A 76 -6.31 -14.13 14.22
C ASP A 76 -5.97 -12.74 13.69
N LYS A 77 -5.42 -11.91 14.55
CA LYS A 77 -4.86 -10.63 14.12
C LYS A 77 -3.57 -10.87 13.36
N ALA A 78 -3.31 -10.03 12.38
CA ALA A 78 -2.01 -10.00 11.72
C ALA A 78 -0.94 -9.56 12.72
N THR A 79 0.27 -10.07 12.53
CA THR A 79 1.45 -9.72 13.32
C THR A 79 2.54 -9.20 12.41
N LEU A 80 3.45 -8.41 12.96
CA LEU A 80 4.64 -7.98 12.24
C LEU A 80 5.78 -8.95 12.52
N ASP A 81 6.62 -9.17 11.51
CA ASP A 81 7.82 -9.96 11.69
C ASP A 81 8.76 -9.26 12.69
N ALA A 82 9.22 -9.98 13.71
CA ALA A 82 10.06 -9.39 14.75
C ALA A 82 11.41 -8.89 14.22
N ALA A 83 11.95 -9.54 13.18
CA ALA A 83 13.21 -9.15 12.58
C ALA A 83 13.05 -8.04 11.54
N ASP A 84 11.90 -7.99 10.86
CA ASP A 84 11.61 -6.99 9.84
C ASP A 84 10.17 -6.50 9.95
N PRO A 85 9.91 -5.41 10.70
CA PRO A 85 8.55 -4.89 10.89
C PRO A 85 7.89 -4.31 9.64
N SER A 86 8.54 -4.35 8.49
CA SER A 86 7.91 -4.04 7.21
C SER A 86 7.15 -5.24 6.62
N ILE A 87 7.26 -6.39 7.27
CA ILE A 87 6.57 -7.62 6.88
C ILE A 87 5.42 -7.89 7.84
N MET A 88 4.22 -7.98 7.29
CA MET A 88 3.03 -8.35 8.03
C MET A 88 2.65 -9.80 7.70
N LYS A 89 2.35 -10.57 8.71
CA LYS A 89 1.96 -11.97 8.57
C LYS A 89 0.60 -12.22 9.18
N LEU A 90 -0.19 -13.03 8.50
CA LEU A 90 -1.52 -13.38 8.92
C LEU A 90 -1.72 -14.88 8.74
N ALA A 91 -2.01 -15.58 9.83
CA ALA A 91 -2.32 -17.00 9.74
C ALA A 91 -3.65 -17.18 8.99
N ALA A 92 -3.64 -18.06 8.00
CA ALA A 92 -4.84 -18.40 7.26
C ALA A 92 -5.37 -19.74 7.76
N PRO A 93 -6.68 -19.84 8.03
CA PRO A 93 -7.29 -21.13 8.32
C PRO A 93 -7.26 -21.98 7.05
N ALA A 94 -7.68 -23.24 7.15
CA ALA A 94 -7.75 -24.12 5.99
C ALA A 94 -8.72 -23.54 4.95
N LEU A 95 -8.18 -22.87 3.95
CA LEU A 95 -8.97 -22.27 2.87
C LEU A 95 -9.39 -23.36 1.88
N THR A 96 -10.64 -23.34 1.49
CA THR A 96 -11.16 -24.23 0.45
C THR A 96 -10.99 -23.57 -0.93
N THR A 97 -11.24 -24.35 -1.98
CA THR A 97 -11.25 -23.84 -3.35
C THR A 97 -12.15 -22.61 -3.47
N GLY A 98 -11.65 -21.55 -4.05
CA GLY A 98 -12.39 -20.31 -4.24
C GLY A 98 -11.50 -19.10 -4.36
N THR A 99 -12.12 -17.96 -4.58
CA THR A 99 -11.42 -16.66 -4.67
C THR A 99 -11.54 -15.93 -3.33
N TYR A 100 -10.41 -15.41 -2.88
CA TYR A 100 -10.30 -14.70 -1.61
C TYR A 100 -9.75 -13.31 -1.82
N LYS A 101 -10.17 -12.39 -0.98
CA LYS A 101 -9.67 -11.02 -0.97
C LYS A 101 -8.93 -10.76 0.33
N VAL A 102 -7.72 -10.27 0.22
CA VAL A 102 -6.92 -9.80 1.36
C VAL A 102 -7.15 -8.31 1.49
N GLU A 103 -7.67 -7.87 2.62
CA GLU A 103 -7.84 -6.46 2.95
C GLU A 103 -6.83 -6.07 4.01
N TYR A 104 -6.11 -4.98 3.80
CA TYR A 104 -5.07 -4.58 4.74
C TYR A 104 -5.09 -3.09 5.04
N VAL A 105 -4.56 -2.76 6.20
CA VAL A 105 -4.27 -1.40 6.63
C VAL A 105 -2.83 -1.38 7.10
N GLY A 106 -2.01 -0.55 6.49
CA GLY A 106 -0.63 -0.33 6.91
C GLY A 106 -0.47 1.11 7.40
N VAL A 107 0.12 1.26 8.56
CA VAL A 107 0.46 2.56 9.14
C VAL A 107 1.96 2.58 9.41
N GLY A 108 2.67 3.50 8.76
CA GLY A 108 4.10 3.68 8.96
C GLY A 108 4.41 4.58 10.15
N HIS A 109 5.69 4.81 10.40
CA HIS A 109 6.14 5.66 11.52
C HIS A 109 5.70 7.10 11.40
N ASP A 110 5.37 7.57 10.21
CA ASP A 110 4.86 8.92 9.97
C ASP A 110 3.38 9.07 10.37
N GLY A 111 2.73 7.97 10.77
CA GLY A 111 1.33 7.96 11.15
C GLY A 111 0.35 7.94 9.99
N HIS A 112 0.80 7.95 8.75
CA HIS A 112 -0.07 7.89 7.59
C HIS A 112 -0.64 6.48 7.40
N ARG A 113 -1.94 6.42 7.20
CA ARG A 113 -2.68 5.18 7.06
C ARG A 113 -2.92 4.88 5.58
N ARG A 114 -2.58 3.68 5.17
CA ARG A 114 -2.84 3.19 3.82
C ARG A 114 -3.71 1.94 3.87
N LYS A 115 -4.83 2.00 3.18
CA LYS A 115 -5.72 0.84 3.01
C LYS A 115 -5.56 0.29 1.61
N GLY A 116 -5.68 -1.01 1.48
CA GLY A 116 -5.71 -1.64 0.17
C GLY A 116 -6.28 -3.04 0.25
N ASP A 117 -6.45 -3.63 -0.92
CA ASP A 117 -6.88 -5.00 -1.05
C ASP A 117 -6.32 -5.62 -2.33
N TYR A 118 -6.30 -6.93 -2.37
CA TYR A 118 -6.01 -7.72 -3.57
C TYR A 118 -6.66 -9.09 -3.44
N SER A 119 -6.77 -9.80 -4.54
CA SER A 119 -7.38 -11.12 -4.57
C SER A 119 -6.39 -12.19 -5.03
N PHE A 120 -6.62 -13.41 -4.57
CA PHE A 120 -5.97 -14.62 -5.06
C PHE A 120 -6.99 -15.75 -5.10
N THR A 121 -6.68 -16.83 -5.82
CA THR A 121 -7.59 -17.95 -5.99
C THR A 121 -6.92 -19.24 -5.55
N VAL A 122 -7.62 -20.04 -4.78
CA VAL A 122 -7.25 -21.43 -4.43
C VAL A 122 -7.98 -22.35 -5.40
N LYS A 123 -7.24 -23.15 -6.12
CA LYS A 123 -7.77 -24.11 -7.09
C LYS A 123 -7.89 -25.50 -6.53
#